data_1e01d1ae6dd5858405c695024a5ca98e
#
_entry.id   1e01d1ae6dd5858405c695024a5ca98e
#
_cell.length_a   1.000
_cell.length_b   1.000
_cell.length_c   1.000
_cell.angle_alpha   90.00
_cell.angle_beta   90.00
_cell.angle_gamma   90.00
#
_symmetry.space_group_name_H-M   'P 1'
#
loop_
_entity.id
_entity.type
_entity.pdbx_description
1 polymer ?
#
loop_
_entity_poly.entity_id
_entity_poly.type
_entity_poly.pdbx_seq_one_letter_code
_entity_poly.pdbx_strand_id
1 'polypeptide(L)'
;PSLFLVLVKEWLHPARKKMWSNGIQALVPLITSPEFDNLPPIFEILGPILKASPAALQFDIQELLAALYKESSDETLYFIQQTLKSTKSELPAIALRRMLPDLPQDFQSNLREVLRKET
;
A
#
# COMPACT_ATOMS: atom_id res chain seq x y z
N PRO A 1 -13.30 -10.04 12.13
CA PRO A 1 -12.56 -9.43 11.03
C PRO A 1 -13.38 -8.60 10.07
N SER A 2 -14.59 -9.07 9.69
CA SER A 2 -15.41 -8.33 8.74
C SER A 2 -15.87 -6.98 9.30
N LEU A 3 -16.24 -6.92 10.58
CA LEU A 3 -16.61 -5.65 11.21
C LEU A 3 -15.41 -4.72 11.32
N PHE A 4 -14.23 -5.27 11.65
CA PHE A 4 -13.01 -4.49 11.71
C PHE A 4 -12.67 -3.87 10.35
N LEU A 5 -12.79 -4.66 9.28
CA LEU A 5 -12.53 -4.17 7.93
C LEU A 5 -13.52 -3.09 7.51
N VAL A 6 -14.78 -3.20 7.92
CA VAL A 6 -15.77 -2.16 7.65
C VAL A 6 -15.36 -0.84 8.31
N LEU A 7 -14.93 -0.88 9.57
CA LEU A 7 -14.47 0.32 10.27
C LEU A 7 -13.23 0.93 9.61
N VAL A 8 -12.25 0.10 9.28
CA VAL A 8 -11.03 0.57 8.64
C VAL A 8 -11.34 1.16 7.27
N LYS A 9 -12.22 0.51 6.49
CA LYS A 9 -12.63 1.00 5.19
C LYS A 9 -13.27 2.38 5.29
N GLU A 10 -14.06 2.61 6.32
CA GLU A 10 -14.65 3.93 6.56
C GLU A 10 -13.58 4.97 6.89
N TRP A 11 -12.60 4.61 7.73
CA TRP A 11 -11.48 5.51 8.06
C TRP A 11 -10.64 5.85 6.84
N LEU A 12 -10.54 4.93 5.89
CA LEU A 12 -9.73 5.12 4.68
C LEU A 12 -10.53 5.62 3.49
N HIS A 13 -11.79 6.00 3.70
CA HIS A 13 -12.63 6.56 2.65
C HIS A 13 -11.96 7.80 2.05
N PRO A 14 -11.95 7.96 0.70
CA PRO A 14 -11.30 9.09 0.06
C PRO A 14 -11.72 10.46 0.58
N ALA A 15 -12.96 10.58 1.08
CA ALA A 15 -13.46 11.84 1.63
C ALA A 15 -12.93 12.13 3.04
N ARG A 16 -12.26 11.17 3.68
CA ARG A 16 -11.80 11.28 5.07
C ARG A 16 -10.28 11.18 5.17
N LYS A 17 -9.57 12.01 4.40
CA LYS A 17 -8.10 11.96 4.36
C LYS A 17 -7.43 12.13 5.71
N LYS A 18 -8.06 12.86 6.64
CA LYS A 18 -7.51 13.06 7.98
C LYS A 18 -7.45 11.76 8.79
N MET A 19 -8.26 10.76 8.43
CA MET A 19 -8.30 9.47 9.12
C MET A 19 -7.39 8.41 8.50
N TRP A 20 -6.76 8.72 7.37
CA TRP A 20 -5.97 7.73 6.62
C TRP A 20 -4.81 7.15 7.43
N SER A 21 -4.08 7.99 8.16
CA SER A 21 -2.95 7.50 8.96
C SER A 21 -3.42 6.46 9.99
N ASN A 22 -4.50 6.75 10.71
CA ASN A 22 -5.06 5.82 11.68
C ASN A 22 -5.49 4.51 11.02
N GLY A 23 -6.17 4.62 9.87
CA GLY A 23 -6.62 3.44 9.14
C GLY A 23 -5.48 2.56 8.66
N ILE A 24 -4.44 3.17 8.11
CA ILE A 24 -3.27 2.44 7.62
C ILE A 24 -2.56 1.74 8.79
N GLN A 25 -2.35 2.46 9.90
CA GLN A 25 -1.70 1.90 11.08
C GLN A 25 -2.49 0.72 11.67
N ALA A 26 -3.82 0.76 11.57
CA ALA A 26 -4.67 -0.33 12.04
C ALA A 26 -4.55 -1.57 11.15
N LEU A 27 -4.24 -1.40 9.86
CA LEU A 27 -4.14 -2.52 8.93
C LEU A 27 -2.87 -3.35 9.13
N VAL A 28 -1.76 -2.73 9.53
CA VAL A 28 -0.48 -3.45 9.66
C VAL A 28 -0.56 -4.64 10.63
N PRO A 29 -1.06 -4.46 11.88
CA PRO A 29 -1.21 -5.60 12.79
C PRO A 29 -2.16 -6.67 12.25
N LEU A 30 -3.21 -6.25 11.53
CA LEU A 30 -4.17 -7.20 10.96
C LEU A 30 -3.51 -8.09 9.92
N ILE A 31 -2.75 -7.48 9.01
CA ILE A 31 -2.07 -8.20 7.93
C ILE A 31 -1.06 -9.21 8.48
N THR A 32 -0.36 -8.85 9.55
CA THR A 32 0.65 -9.71 10.15
C THR A 32 0.07 -10.78 11.06
N SER A 33 -1.23 -10.76 11.32
CA SER A 33 -1.89 -11.80 12.12
C SER A 33 -1.90 -13.12 11.36
N PRO A 34 -1.50 -14.24 12.01
CA PRO A 34 -1.47 -15.55 11.34
C PRO A 34 -2.82 -16.04 10.84
N GLU A 35 -3.90 -15.52 11.42
CA GLU A 35 -5.25 -15.93 11.04
C GLU A 35 -5.83 -15.14 9.87
N PHE A 36 -5.18 -14.06 9.46
CA PHE A 36 -5.69 -13.21 8.40
C PHE A 36 -5.15 -13.67 7.05
N ASP A 37 -6.05 -13.94 6.10
CA ASP A 37 -5.69 -14.42 4.77
C ASP A 37 -6.42 -13.71 3.64
N ASN A 38 -7.16 -12.64 3.94
CA ASN A 38 -8.00 -11.97 2.96
C ASN A 38 -7.39 -10.63 2.50
N LEU A 39 -6.34 -10.71 1.67
CA LEU A 39 -5.61 -9.54 1.20
C LEU A 39 -6.33 -8.69 0.14
N PRO A 40 -7.12 -9.26 -0.80
CA PRO A 40 -7.72 -8.43 -1.86
C PRO A 40 -8.48 -7.19 -1.38
N PRO A 41 -9.32 -7.24 -0.33
CA PRO A 41 -9.96 -6.03 0.17
C PRO A 41 -8.98 -4.97 0.65
N ILE A 42 -7.83 -5.39 1.18
CA ILE A 42 -6.80 -4.45 1.64
C ILE A 42 -6.24 -3.67 0.44
N PHE A 43 -5.95 -4.37 -0.65
CA PHE A 43 -5.45 -3.72 -1.87
C PHE A 43 -6.48 -2.75 -2.46
N GLU A 44 -7.77 -3.12 -2.43
CA GLU A 44 -8.83 -2.22 -2.90
C GLU A 44 -8.89 -0.93 -2.09
N ILE A 45 -8.73 -1.03 -0.78
CA ILE A 45 -8.73 0.13 0.11
C ILE A 45 -7.50 1.00 -0.14
N LEU A 46 -6.34 0.36 -0.31
CA LEU A 46 -5.07 1.07 -0.45
C LEU A 46 -4.92 1.76 -1.81
N GLY A 47 -5.58 1.25 -2.86
CA GLY A 47 -5.43 1.78 -4.20
C GLY A 47 -5.55 3.30 -4.31
N PRO A 48 -6.68 3.89 -3.88
CA PRO A 48 -6.84 5.36 -3.95
C PRO A 48 -5.80 6.11 -3.12
N ILE A 49 -5.37 5.53 -2.00
CA ILE A 49 -4.39 6.14 -1.11
C ILE A 49 -3.02 6.18 -1.79
N LEU A 50 -2.61 5.09 -2.41
CA LEU A 50 -1.33 5.04 -3.13
C LEU A 50 -1.34 5.97 -4.34
N LYS A 51 -2.46 6.07 -5.05
CA LYS A 51 -2.58 7.00 -6.18
C LYS A 51 -2.40 8.45 -5.74
N ALA A 52 -2.94 8.82 -4.59
CA ALA A 52 -2.80 10.15 -4.04
C ALA A 52 -1.42 10.37 -3.41
N SER A 53 -0.86 9.34 -2.82
CA SER A 53 0.45 9.32 -2.14
C SER A 53 0.74 10.60 -1.35
N PRO A 54 -0.11 10.92 -0.34
CA PRO A 54 0.15 12.13 0.46
C PRO A 54 1.51 12.04 1.13
N ALA A 55 2.28 13.12 1.07
CA ALA A 55 3.64 13.14 1.63
C ALA A 55 3.64 12.81 3.12
N ALA A 56 2.64 13.27 3.85
CA ALA A 56 2.54 13.03 5.28
C ALA A 56 2.33 11.55 5.62
N LEU A 57 1.87 10.75 4.67
CA LEU A 57 1.60 9.32 4.89
C LEU A 57 2.65 8.41 4.27
N GLN A 58 3.72 8.96 3.72
CA GLN A 58 4.73 8.15 3.03
C GLN A 58 5.28 7.03 3.90
N PHE A 59 5.60 7.32 5.16
CA PHE A 59 6.10 6.29 6.07
C PHE A 59 5.05 5.23 6.36
N ASP A 60 3.82 5.65 6.61
CA ASP A 60 2.72 4.71 6.89
C ASP A 60 2.44 3.79 5.70
N ILE A 61 2.44 4.34 4.49
CA ILE A 61 2.25 3.56 3.26
C ILE A 61 3.40 2.58 3.08
N GLN A 62 4.63 3.02 3.34
CA GLN A 62 5.82 2.17 3.26
C GLN A 62 5.71 0.97 4.20
N GLU A 63 5.33 1.21 5.45
CA GLU A 63 5.14 0.14 6.44
C GLU A 63 4.09 -0.87 5.98
N LEU A 64 2.97 -0.36 5.48
CA LEU A 64 1.89 -1.21 5.02
C LEU A 64 2.31 -2.05 3.80
N LEU A 65 2.97 -1.43 2.83
CA LEU A 65 3.45 -2.15 1.65
C LEU A 65 4.48 -3.22 2.02
N ALA A 66 5.36 -2.93 2.97
CA ALA A 66 6.35 -3.90 3.43
C ALA A 66 5.66 -5.10 4.09
N ALA A 67 4.63 -4.86 4.90
CA ALA A 67 3.86 -5.93 5.52
C ALA A 67 3.12 -6.77 4.49
N LEU A 68 2.50 -6.13 3.49
CA LEU A 68 1.81 -6.83 2.41
C LEU A 68 2.78 -7.66 1.57
N TYR A 69 3.95 -7.10 1.27
CA TYR A 69 4.97 -7.81 0.51
C TYR A 69 5.44 -9.07 1.24
N LYS A 70 5.62 -8.98 2.54
CA LYS A 70 6.02 -10.12 3.36
C LYS A 70 4.98 -11.24 3.31
N GLU A 71 3.70 -10.88 3.30
CA GLU A 71 2.62 -11.87 3.26
C GLU A 71 2.39 -12.42 1.85
N SER A 72 2.50 -11.59 0.82
CA SER A 72 2.33 -12.02 -0.56
C SER A 72 3.06 -11.07 -1.49
N SER A 73 4.30 -11.41 -1.81
CA SER A 73 5.13 -10.56 -2.68
C SER A 73 4.53 -10.40 -4.08
N ASP A 74 4.01 -11.48 -4.66
CA ASP A 74 3.46 -11.45 -6.01
C ASP A 74 2.23 -10.55 -6.11
N GLU A 75 1.29 -10.67 -5.16
CA GLU A 75 0.09 -9.85 -5.16
C GLU A 75 0.43 -8.37 -4.90
N THR A 76 1.40 -8.12 -4.02
CA THR A 76 1.82 -6.75 -3.71
C THR A 76 2.45 -6.08 -4.93
N LEU A 77 3.33 -6.77 -5.63
CA LEU A 77 3.96 -6.24 -6.83
C LEU A 77 2.93 -6.02 -7.95
N TYR A 78 2.00 -6.95 -8.10
CA TYR A 78 0.92 -6.81 -9.08
C TYR A 78 0.06 -5.59 -8.77
N PHE A 79 -0.29 -5.40 -7.51
CA PHE A 79 -1.07 -4.24 -7.07
C PHE A 79 -0.34 -2.92 -7.40
N ILE A 80 0.96 -2.85 -7.10
CA ILE A 80 1.76 -1.66 -7.40
C ILE A 80 1.80 -1.41 -8.90
N GLN A 81 2.03 -2.46 -9.68
CA GLN A 81 2.08 -2.36 -11.14
C GLN A 81 0.77 -1.84 -11.70
N GLN A 82 -0.36 -2.39 -11.25
CA GLN A 82 -1.67 -1.95 -11.72
C GLN A 82 -1.98 -0.51 -11.31
N THR A 83 -1.56 -0.12 -10.12
CA THR A 83 -1.73 1.27 -9.67
C THR A 83 -0.96 2.24 -10.58
N LEU A 84 0.28 1.91 -10.89
CA LEU A 84 1.10 2.75 -11.78
C LEU A 84 0.51 2.83 -13.19
N LYS A 85 -0.02 1.71 -13.70
CA LYS A 85 -0.63 1.69 -15.02
C LYS A 85 -1.93 2.47 -15.10
N SER A 86 -2.70 2.49 -14.02
CA SER A 86 -4.04 3.07 -14.02
C SER A 86 -4.07 4.54 -13.63
N THR A 87 -2.94 5.12 -13.26
CA THR A 87 -2.88 6.54 -12.90
C THR A 87 -2.04 7.30 -13.93
N LYS A 88 -2.47 8.53 -14.23
CA LYS A 88 -1.70 9.43 -15.08
C LYS A 88 -0.77 10.32 -14.26
N SER A 89 -0.95 10.35 -12.94
CA SER A 89 -0.11 11.13 -12.04
C SER A 89 1.20 10.42 -11.76
N GLU A 90 2.26 11.19 -11.58
CA GLU A 90 3.57 10.66 -11.20
C GLU A 90 3.73 10.51 -9.68
N LEU A 91 2.74 10.95 -8.91
CA LEU A 91 2.83 10.92 -7.44
C LEU A 91 3.13 9.55 -6.86
N PRO A 92 2.43 8.47 -7.27
CA PRO A 92 2.76 7.16 -6.72
C PRO A 92 4.18 6.70 -7.08
N ALA A 93 4.63 6.95 -8.30
CA ALA A 93 5.99 6.58 -8.70
C ALA A 93 7.04 7.34 -7.89
N ILE A 94 6.84 8.63 -7.67
CA ILE A 94 7.74 9.45 -6.87
C ILE A 94 7.79 8.94 -5.44
N ALA A 95 6.63 8.67 -4.84
CA ALA A 95 6.56 8.16 -3.47
C ALA A 95 7.26 6.83 -3.33
N LEU A 96 7.03 5.91 -4.27
CA LEU A 96 7.66 4.59 -4.26
C LEU A 96 9.18 4.69 -4.38
N ARG A 97 9.69 5.58 -5.23
CA ARG A 97 11.13 5.79 -5.35
C ARG A 97 11.74 6.32 -4.05
N ARG A 98 11.04 7.17 -3.33
CA ARG A 98 11.50 7.68 -2.04
C ARG A 98 11.55 6.61 -0.97
N MET A 99 10.67 5.60 -1.07
CA MET A 99 10.64 4.49 -0.11
C MET A 99 11.74 3.46 -0.34
N LEU A 100 12.25 3.35 -1.57
CA LEU A 100 13.16 2.27 -1.95
C LEU A 100 14.30 2.02 -0.96
N PRO A 101 15.06 3.04 -0.51
CA PRO A 101 16.20 2.77 0.36
C PRO A 101 15.83 2.12 1.69
N ASP A 102 14.59 2.29 2.13
CA ASP A 102 14.14 1.80 3.44
C ASP A 102 13.36 0.49 3.37
N LEU A 103 13.18 -0.06 2.17
CA LEU A 103 12.46 -1.33 1.99
C LEU A 103 13.42 -2.52 2.12
N PRO A 104 12.90 -3.73 2.45
CA PRO A 104 13.71 -4.93 2.41
C PRO A 104 14.37 -5.12 1.05
N GLN A 105 15.57 -5.70 1.03
CA GLN A 105 16.37 -5.78 -0.21
C GLN A 105 15.65 -6.47 -1.36
N ASP A 106 14.98 -7.58 -1.08
CA ASP A 106 14.22 -8.30 -2.10
C ASP A 106 13.12 -7.43 -2.69
N PHE A 107 12.40 -6.71 -1.84
CA PHE A 107 11.36 -5.79 -2.27
C PHE A 107 11.95 -4.66 -3.10
N GLN A 108 13.07 -4.09 -2.66
CA GLN A 108 13.76 -3.04 -3.42
C GLN A 108 14.05 -3.46 -4.85
N SER A 109 14.64 -4.64 -5.02
CA SER A 109 15.05 -5.13 -6.34
C SER A 109 13.85 -5.30 -7.26
N ASN A 110 12.80 -5.93 -6.75
CA ASN A 110 11.60 -6.19 -7.54
C ASN A 110 10.82 -4.91 -7.84
N LEU A 111 10.78 -3.99 -6.89
CA LEU A 111 10.10 -2.72 -7.08
C LEU A 111 10.82 -1.83 -8.10
N ARG A 112 12.15 -1.83 -8.09
CA ARG A 112 12.93 -1.11 -9.11
C ARG A 112 12.58 -1.59 -10.51
N GLU A 113 12.42 -2.90 -10.67
CA GLU A 113 12.05 -3.49 -11.95
C GLU A 113 10.67 -3.03 -12.40
N VAL A 114 9.70 -3.03 -11.49
CA VAL A 114 8.35 -2.56 -11.78
C VAL A 114 8.39 -1.08 -12.16
N LEU A 115 9.09 -0.26 -11.40
CA LEU A 115 9.19 1.18 -11.68
C LEU A 115 9.84 1.44 -13.04
N ARG A 116 10.87 0.67 -13.37
CA ARG A 116 11.55 0.80 -14.66
C ARG A 116 10.62 0.51 -15.83
N LYS A 117 9.77 -0.52 -15.69
CA LYS A 117 8.85 -0.92 -16.75
C LYS A 117 7.66 0.04 -16.91
N GLU A 118 7.17 0.60 -15.80
CA GLU A 118 5.96 1.40 -15.84
C GLU A 118 6.21 2.91 -15.89
N THR A 119 7.44 3.31 -15.81
CA THR A 119 7.82 4.73 -15.91
C THR A 119 8.97 4.92 -16.88
#